data_79b64ae15e9aa39507a120e3f87afe75
#
_entry.id   79b64ae15e9aa39507a120e3f87afe75
#
_cell.length_a   1.000
_cell.length_b   1.000
_cell.length_c   1.000
_cell.angle_alpha   90.00
_cell.angle_beta   90.00
_cell.angle_gamma   90.00
#
_symmetry.space_group_name_H-M   'P 1'
#
loop_
_entity.id
_entity.type
_entity.pdbx_description
1 polymer ?
#
loop_
_entity_poly.entity_id
_entity_poly.type
_entity_poly.pdbx_seq_one_letter_code
_entity_poly.pdbx_strand_id
1 'polypeptide(L)' 'MDAMATALAFTLAEAAQILDPPMTEAQLRAIVTALGWQPNGWRRRATRGHPFPTYDWGQIQDLHAALAPFLH' A
#
# COMPACT_ATOMS: atom_id res chain seq x y z
N MET A 1 -24.45 0.39 4.06
CA MET A 1 -23.71 0.71 3.97
C MET A 1 -22.69 0.27 3.78
N ASP A 2 -22.41 0.11 3.66
CA ASP A 2 -21.51 -0.19 3.75
C ASP A 2 -20.39 0.25 3.14
N ALA A 3 -20.45 1.20 2.98
CA ALA A 3 -19.27 2.02 2.83
C ALA A 3 -18.03 1.38 3.37
N MET A 4 -18.25 0.62 4.35
CA MET A 4 -17.18 -0.13 5.00
C MET A 4 -16.49 -1.08 4.05
N ALA A 5 -17.24 -1.62 3.13
CA ALA A 5 -16.70 -2.61 2.22
C ALA A 5 -15.59 -2.04 1.34
N THR A 6 -15.55 -0.73 1.20
CA THR A 6 -14.57 -0.11 0.31
C THR A 6 -13.44 0.56 1.05
N ALA A 7 -13.41 0.45 2.36
CA ALA A 7 -12.54 1.30 3.16
C ALA A 7 -11.13 0.73 3.38
N LEU A 8 -10.81 -0.40 2.81
CA LEU A 8 -9.51 -1.02 3.03
C LEU A 8 -8.45 -0.33 2.18
N ALA A 9 -7.82 0.66 2.77
CA ALA A 9 -6.73 1.39 2.15
C ALA A 9 -5.60 1.49 3.16
N PHE A 10 -4.39 1.29 2.69
CA PHE A 10 -3.22 1.24 3.56
C PHE A 10 -2.12 2.14 3.03
N THR A 11 -1.33 2.69 3.95
CA THR A 11 -0.08 3.31 3.55
C THR A 11 0.90 2.20 3.18
N LEU A 12 1.96 2.56 2.47
CA LEU A 12 2.97 1.56 2.09
C LEU A 12 3.67 1.00 3.32
N ALA A 13 3.87 1.81 4.35
CA ALA A 13 4.49 1.33 5.59
C ALA A 13 3.61 0.29 6.27
N GLU A 14 2.30 0.50 6.29
CA GLU A 14 1.37 -0.46 6.87
C GLU A 14 1.35 -1.76 6.07
N ALA A 15 1.30 -1.64 4.76
CA ALA A 15 1.30 -2.81 3.89
C ALA A 15 2.57 -3.63 4.08
N ALA A 16 3.70 -2.97 4.23
CA ALA A 16 4.98 -3.65 4.42
C ALA A 16 4.97 -4.55 5.65
N GLN A 17 4.20 -4.17 6.67
CA GLN A 17 4.17 -4.94 7.92
C GLN A 17 3.29 -6.17 7.86
N ILE A 18 2.35 -6.22 6.93
CA ILE A 18 1.37 -7.31 6.92
C ILE A 18 1.49 -8.25 5.72
N LEU A 19 2.27 -7.88 4.72
CA LEU A 19 2.47 -8.77 3.56
C LEU A 19 3.36 -9.96 3.91
N ASP A 20 3.00 -11.12 3.39
CA ASP A 20 3.76 -12.35 3.60
C ASP A 20 3.74 -13.15 2.30
N PRO A 21 4.89 -13.37 1.66
CA PRO A 21 6.24 -12.98 2.08
C PRO A 21 6.41 -11.47 2.18
N PRO A 22 7.28 -11.01 3.08
CA PRO A 22 7.38 -9.57 3.34
C PRO A 22 8.03 -8.79 2.21
N MET A 23 7.59 -7.55 2.08
CA MET A 23 8.22 -6.55 1.23
C MET A 23 8.50 -5.33 2.09
N THR A 24 9.59 -4.64 1.83
CA THR A 24 9.89 -3.42 2.56
C THR A 24 9.09 -2.25 1.98
N GLU A 25 8.93 -1.22 2.79
CA GLU A 25 8.29 0.00 2.32
C GLU A 25 9.01 0.57 1.10
N ALA A 26 10.34 0.53 1.10
CA ALA A 26 11.13 1.03 0.00
C ALA A 26 10.86 0.26 -1.29
N GLN A 27 10.72 -1.06 -1.20
CA GLN A 27 10.39 -1.88 -2.36
C GLN A 27 9.02 -1.53 -2.90
N LEU A 28 8.03 -1.41 -2.02
CA LEU A 28 6.69 -1.06 -2.43
C LEU A 28 6.66 0.32 -3.09
N ARG A 29 7.36 1.28 -2.50
CA ARG A 29 7.40 2.63 -3.05
C ARG A 29 8.02 2.65 -4.43
N ALA A 30 9.10 1.92 -4.63
CA ALA A 30 9.77 1.84 -5.92
C ALA A 30 8.85 1.27 -6.98
N ILE A 31 8.10 0.22 -6.65
CA ILE A 31 7.19 -0.43 -7.58
C ILE A 31 6.01 0.47 -7.90
N VAL A 32 5.41 1.07 -6.90
CA VAL A 32 4.29 1.98 -7.08
C VAL A 32 4.69 3.14 -7.98
N THR A 33 5.89 3.68 -7.78
CA THR A 33 6.41 4.75 -8.60
C THR A 33 6.62 4.29 -10.03
N ALA A 34 7.21 3.11 -10.21
CA ALA A 34 7.47 2.58 -11.55
C ALA A 34 6.20 2.30 -12.32
N LEU A 35 5.15 1.87 -11.64
CA LEU A 35 3.86 1.59 -12.25
C LEU A 35 3.01 2.85 -12.46
N GLY A 36 3.43 3.96 -11.88
CA GLY A 36 2.69 5.21 -11.99
C GLY A 36 1.39 5.22 -11.23
N TRP A 37 1.27 4.43 -10.18
CA TRP A 37 0.04 4.39 -9.40
C TRP A 37 -0.20 5.71 -8.69
N GLN A 38 -1.47 6.11 -8.68
CA GLN A 38 -1.91 7.27 -7.91
C GLN A 38 -2.51 6.79 -6.60
N PRO A 39 -2.24 7.49 -5.50
CA PRO A 39 -2.91 7.14 -4.24
C PRO A 39 -4.42 7.32 -4.37
N ASN A 40 -5.16 6.43 -3.70
CA ASN A 40 -6.61 6.55 -3.68
C ASN A 40 -7.11 7.45 -2.55
N GLY A 41 -6.22 7.88 -1.68
CA GLY A 41 -6.56 8.75 -0.59
C GLY A 41 -5.33 9.12 0.20
N TRP A 42 -5.55 9.80 1.30
CA TRP A 42 -4.47 10.29 2.15
C TRP A 42 -4.86 10.10 3.60
N ARG A 43 -3.90 9.67 4.40
CA ARG A 43 -4.11 9.54 5.85
C ARG A 43 -3.35 10.64 6.55
N ARG A 44 -4.04 11.35 7.42
CA ARG A 44 -3.41 12.43 8.18
C ARG A 44 -2.40 11.90 9.16
N ARG A 45 -1.34 12.66 9.32
CA ARG A 45 -0.39 12.41 10.40
C ARG A 45 -0.95 12.97 11.70
N ALA A 46 -0.51 12.40 12.81
CA ALA A 46 -0.83 12.94 14.12
C ALA A 46 -0.09 14.24 14.39
N THR A 47 1.04 14.44 13.73
CA THR A 47 1.88 15.62 13.89
C THR A 47 1.98 16.36 12.58
N ARG A 48 2.74 17.43 12.56
CA ARG A 48 2.96 18.22 11.37
C ARG A 48 3.59 17.39 10.27
N GLY A 49 3.31 17.76 9.04
CA GLY A 49 3.91 17.16 7.89
C GLY A 49 2.88 16.85 6.83
N HIS A 50 3.34 16.33 5.72
CA HIS A 50 2.46 15.93 4.64
C HIS A 50 1.70 14.68 5.03
N PRO A 51 0.44 14.54 4.63
CA PRO A 51 -0.29 13.30 4.86
C PRO A 51 0.36 12.15 4.12
N PHE A 52 0.12 10.94 4.62
CA PHE A 52 0.61 9.73 3.97
C PHE A 52 -0.32 9.34 2.84
N PRO A 53 0.19 9.02 1.66
CA PRO A 53 -0.66 8.45 0.61
C PRO A 53 -1.12 7.06 0.98
N THR A 54 -2.36 6.74 0.64
CA THR A 54 -2.90 5.40 0.86
C THR A 54 -3.28 4.77 -0.48
N TYR A 55 -3.25 3.44 -0.52
CA TYR A 55 -3.52 2.67 -1.72
C TYR A 55 -4.52 1.59 -1.41
N ASP A 56 -5.32 1.24 -2.40
CA ASP A 56 -6.32 0.21 -2.26
C ASP A 56 -5.68 -1.13 -1.93
N TRP A 57 -6.21 -1.80 -0.91
CA TRP A 57 -5.65 -3.08 -0.46
C TRP A 57 -5.71 -4.14 -1.56
N GLY A 58 -6.77 -4.14 -2.35
CA GLY A 58 -6.89 -5.07 -3.46
C GLY A 58 -5.77 -4.90 -4.47
N GLN A 59 -5.40 -3.66 -4.79
CA GLN A 59 -4.29 -3.40 -5.69
C GLN A 59 -2.98 -3.89 -5.10
N ILE A 60 -2.78 -3.64 -3.81
CA ILE A 60 -1.56 -4.08 -3.13
C ILE A 60 -1.47 -5.60 -3.14
N GLN A 61 -2.58 -6.28 -2.87
CA GLN A 61 -2.60 -7.74 -2.90
C GLN A 61 -2.32 -8.30 -4.28
N ASP A 62 -2.88 -7.70 -5.32
CA ASP A 62 -2.63 -8.16 -6.69
C ASP A 62 -1.17 -8.01 -7.06
N LEU A 63 -0.58 -6.88 -6.71
CA LEU A 63 0.83 -6.65 -6.95
C LEU A 63 1.69 -7.65 -6.18
N HIS A 64 1.37 -7.89 -4.92
CA HIS A 64 2.10 -8.82 -4.09
C HIS A 64 2.01 -10.25 -4.65
N ALA A 65 0.83 -10.65 -5.09
CA ALA A 65 0.64 -11.98 -5.66
C ALA A 65 1.49 -12.18 -6.91
N ALA A 66 1.61 -11.14 -7.73
CA ALA A 66 2.42 -11.22 -8.93
C ALA A 66 3.91 -11.34 -8.60
N LEU A 67 4.34 -10.79 -7.49
CA LEU A 67 5.75 -10.76 -7.09
C LEU A 67 6.13 -11.88 -6.13
N ALA A 68 5.16 -12.52 -5.50
CA ALA A 68 5.44 -13.52 -4.48
C ALA A 68 6.45 -14.59 -4.90
N PRO A 69 6.42 -15.11 -6.14
CA PRO A 69 7.42 -16.11 -6.55
C PRO A 69 8.85 -15.60 -6.50
N PHE A 70 9.05 -14.30 -6.48
CA PHE A 70 10.38 -13.69 -6.47
C PHE A 70 10.82 -13.23 -5.09
N LEU A 71 9.94 -13.37 -4.09
CA LEU A 71 10.21 -12.92 -2.72
C LEU A 71 10.57 -14.13 -1.87
N HIS A 72 11.83 -14.33 -1.62
CA HIS A 72 12.31 -15.45 -0.81
C HIS A 72 13.20 -15.00 0.31
#